data_b51006ff579c6168fdffc19154ce4ec3
#
_entry.id   b51006ff579c6168fdffc19154ce4ec3
#
_cell.length_a   1.000
_cell.length_b   1.000
_cell.length_c   1.000
_cell.angle_alpha   90.00
_cell.angle_beta   90.00
_cell.angle_gamma   90.00
#
_symmetry.space_group_name_H-M   'P 1'
#
loop_
_entity.id
_entity.type
_entity.pdbx_description
1 polymer ?
#
loop_
_entity_poly.entity_id
_entity_poly.type
_entity_poly.pdbx_seq_one_letter_code
_entity_poly.pdbx_strand_id
1 'polypeptide(L)'
;MSGYPPCVACGAPVKLRDRDRCHVCHRKAARAALKRSCPGCGRLRHLRPAGICAICDRPAGASSPAQTISCRQCGQQRRNAGHGLCNRCKLADPDWPFRYGASLAARLPVIPPWWQALTAFCAARHHPGGAVATLRHAGRVISADASAGPRQIVASATRADGALTAAGRALTAFFTRQGLIMPGDQASRRAAARRQRYLDAVPAGLASAVAAFNDSQLAEQDRARRSARRQLSHITLETRLRILRDLAGHLAAAGQITSWAEVTTADLEDFLASRPRSRHQDTYVLRRYFAWARQRKLILIDPARPLRPGAQPGFTGTVLDAGTQRALFRRWASPATHPHERLAGLLALLHAASSAQIRGLTITGVDDQHHTLALAGRPFPAPADPATWAAVQASLAHREQLATLNPHVIVTHATRTGDAPADGSYLTRRLAPAGTTPSACRQTRIAQLVNDLDPKLTAAALGMRDSGLVRYLADNITHDRLQRTTPG
;
A
#
# COMPACT_ATOMS: atom_id res chain seq x y z
N MET A 1 -18.72 -7.50 -24.24
CA MET A 1 -18.61 -8.76 -23.43
C MET A 1 -17.13 -9.08 -23.33
N SER A 2 -16.54 -8.98 -22.15
CA SER A 2 -15.09 -9.19 -21.95
C SER A 2 -14.77 -10.69 -22.06
N GLY A 3 -14.06 -11.07 -23.12
CA GLY A 3 -13.70 -12.44 -23.43
C GLY A 3 -12.61 -13.05 -22.54
N TYR A 4 -12.74 -12.95 -21.23
CA TYR A 4 -11.88 -13.71 -20.32
C TYR A 4 -12.48 -15.10 -20.07
N PRO A 5 -11.71 -16.18 -20.27
CA PRO A 5 -12.20 -17.53 -20.03
C PRO A 5 -12.55 -17.73 -18.54
N PRO A 6 -13.56 -18.56 -18.22
CA PRO A 6 -13.88 -18.89 -16.84
C PRO A 6 -12.80 -19.76 -16.21
N CYS A 7 -12.54 -19.54 -14.94
CA CYS A 7 -11.63 -20.35 -14.14
C CYS A 7 -12.17 -21.79 -14.02
N VAL A 8 -11.40 -22.79 -14.37
CA VAL A 8 -11.80 -24.21 -14.30
C VAL A 8 -12.14 -24.69 -12.89
N ALA A 9 -11.71 -23.97 -11.85
CA ALA A 9 -11.93 -24.36 -10.46
C ALA A 9 -13.06 -23.62 -9.75
N CYS A 10 -13.48 -22.42 -10.22
CA CYS A 10 -14.50 -21.62 -9.53
C CYS A 10 -15.36 -20.75 -10.44
N GLY A 11 -15.23 -20.87 -11.77
CA GLY A 11 -16.03 -20.12 -12.74
C GLY A 11 -15.71 -18.61 -12.86
N ALA A 12 -14.88 -18.04 -11.98
CA ALA A 12 -14.54 -16.63 -12.04
C ALA A 12 -13.67 -16.30 -13.27
N PRO A 13 -13.80 -15.11 -13.89
CA PRO A 13 -13.03 -14.74 -15.08
C PRO A 13 -11.51 -14.73 -14.81
N VAL A 14 -10.74 -15.37 -15.69
CA VAL A 14 -9.27 -15.49 -15.61
C VAL A 14 -8.63 -14.37 -16.41
N LYS A 15 -8.02 -13.40 -15.75
CA LYS A 15 -7.43 -12.20 -16.37
C LYS A 15 -6.06 -12.40 -17.05
N LEU A 16 -5.47 -13.58 -16.96
CA LEU A 16 -4.17 -13.89 -17.57
C LEU A 16 -4.37 -14.95 -18.66
N ARG A 17 -4.03 -14.61 -19.90
CA ARG A 17 -4.28 -15.45 -21.09
C ARG A 17 -3.64 -16.84 -21.04
N ASP A 18 -2.57 -17.01 -20.27
CA ASP A 18 -1.82 -18.28 -20.18
C ASP A 18 -2.18 -19.14 -18.95
N ARG A 19 -3.33 -18.91 -18.33
CA ARG A 19 -3.75 -19.64 -17.13
C ARG A 19 -5.21 -20.08 -17.25
N ASP A 20 -5.45 -21.32 -16.87
CA ASP A 20 -6.77 -21.92 -16.75
C ASP A 20 -7.48 -21.59 -15.41
N ARG A 21 -6.77 -21.00 -14.45
CA ARG A 21 -7.25 -20.69 -13.09
C ARG A 21 -7.08 -19.23 -12.72
N CYS A 22 -8.08 -18.66 -12.05
CA CYS A 22 -7.95 -17.33 -11.47
C CYS A 22 -6.84 -17.27 -10.42
N HIS A 23 -6.32 -16.08 -10.13
CA HIS A 23 -5.21 -15.85 -9.20
C HIS A 23 -5.44 -16.50 -7.81
N VAL A 24 -6.67 -16.52 -7.30
CA VAL A 24 -7.01 -17.13 -6.01
C VAL A 24 -6.89 -18.64 -6.09
N CYS A 25 -7.49 -19.28 -7.11
CA CYS A 25 -7.44 -20.72 -7.32
C CYS A 25 -6.02 -21.20 -7.66
N HIS A 26 -5.28 -20.43 -8.44
CA HIS A 26 -3.87 -20.71 -8.73
C HIS A 26 -3.01 -20.70 -7.46
N ARG A 27 -3.13 -19.68 -6.60
CA ARG A 27 -2.42 -19.67 -5.29
C ARG A 27 -2.83 -20.80 -4.37
N LYS A 28 -4.12 -21.17 -4.40
CA LYS A 28 -4.64 -22.31 -3.58
C LYS A 28 -4.06 -23.63 -4.07
N ALA A 29 -3.99 -23.83 -5.38
CA ALA A 29 -3.37 -24.99 -5.99
C ALA A 29 -1.86 -25.06 -5.74
N ALA A 30 -1.14 -23.96 -5.95
CA ALA A 30 0.29 -23.87 -5.67
C ALA A 30 0.61 -24.17 -4.19
N ARG A 31 -0.20 -23.65 -3.25
CA ARG A 31 -0.07 -24.00 -1.83
C ARG A 31 -0.40 -25.48 -1.55
N ALA A 32 -1.37 -26.06 -2.25
CA ALA A 32 -1.70 -27.47 -2.10
C ALA A 32 -0.57 -28.38 -2.63
N ALA A 33 0.06 -28.01 -3.74
CA ALA A 33 1.20 -28.73 -4.33
C ALA A 33 2.45 -28.73 -3.43
N LEU A 34 2.59 -27.76 -2.53
CA LEU A 34 3.67 -27.71 -1.53
C LEU A 34 3.43 -28.60 -0.31
N LYS A 35 2.25 -29.21 -0.19
CA LYS A 35 1.98 -30.16 0.88
C LYS A 35 2.59 -31.50 0.55
N ARG A 36 3.29 -32.07 1.52
CA ARG A 36 3.88 -33.42 1.46
C ARG A 36 3.35 -34.27 2.60
N SER A 37 3.39 -35.61 2.46
CA SER A 37 3.08 -36.49 3.55
C SER A 37 4.09 -36.33 4.69
N CYS A 38 3.59 -36.00 5.87
CA CYS A 38 4.44 -35.86 7.05
C CYS A 38 4.84 -37.23 7.61
N PRO A 39 6.15 -37.55 7.74
CA PRO A 39 6.58 -38.83 8.29
C PRO A 39 6.07 -39.09 9.70
N GLY A 40 5.84 -38.04 10.50
CA GLY A 40 5.39 -38.19 11.90
C GLY A 40 3.90 -38.39 12.07
N CYS A 41 3.03 -38.06 11.09
CA CYS A 41 1.56 -38.25 11.23
C CYS A 41 0.85 -38.73 9.97
N GLY A 42 1.56 -39.01 8.89
CA GLY A 42 1.02 -39.49 7.60
C GLY A 42 0.15 -38.48 6.83
N ARG A 43 -0.12 -37.28 7.35
CA ARG A 43 -1.04 -36.29 6.74
C ARG A 43 -0.33 -35.39 5.77
N LEU A 44 -0.99 -35.04 4.65
CA LEU A 44 -0.51 -34.06 3.70
C LEU A 44 -0.49 -32.65 4.32
N ARG A 45 0.71 -32.13 4.61
CA ARG A 45 0.94 -30.82 5.25
C ARG A 45 2.17 -30.13 4.71
N HIS A 46 2.28 -28.82 4.97
CA HIS A 46 3.54 -28.10 4.78
C HIS A 46 4.55 -28.63 5.80
N LEU A 47 5.67 -29.15 5.32
CA LEU A 47 6.76 -29.57 6.18
C LEU A 47 7.66 -28.38 6.54
N ARG A 48 8.21 -28.39 7.74
CA ARG A 48 9.25 -27.46 8.19
C ARG A 48 10.63 -27.91 7.66
N PRO A 49 11.70 -27.11 7.80
CA PRO A 49 13.05 -27.52 7.40
C PRO A 49 13.50 -28.87 7.98
N ALA A 50 13.00 -29.23 9.18
CA ALA A 50 13.24 -30.52 9.82
C ALA A 50 12.52 -31.72 9.15
N GLY A 51 11.83 -31.52 8.02
CA GLY A 51 11.14 -32.58 7.27
C GLY A 51 9.81 -33.04 7.87
N ILE A 52 9.35 -32.48 8.99
CA ILE A 52 8.10 -32.81 9.66
C ILE A 52 7.14 -31.61 9.74
N CYS A 53 5.83 -31.86 9.88
CA CYS A 53 4.87 -30.78 9.96
C CYS A 53 4.92 -30.05 11.32
N ALA A 54 4.44 -28.81 11.34
CA ALA A 54 4.44 -27.96 12.53
C ALA A 54 3.74 -28.56 13.77
N ILE A 55 2.93 -29.62 13.61
CA ILE A 55 2.28 -30.31 14.71
C ILE A 55 3.20 -31.39 15.28
N CYS A 56 3.88 -32.14 14.41
CA CYS A 56 4.81 -33.18 14.81
C CYS A 56 6.15 -32.62 15.32
N ASP A 57 6.50 -31.42 14.89
CA ASP A 57 7.70 -30.67 15.31
C ASP A 57 7.53 -30.00 16.68
N ARG A 58 6.44 -30.24 17.39
CA ARG A 58 6.29 -29.75 18.76
C ARG A 58 6.97 -30.72 19.71
N PRO A 59 7.80 -30.23 20.65
CA PRO A 59 8.41 -31.09 21.67
C PRO A 59 7.34 -31.86 22.42
N ALA A 60 7.59 -33.15 22.65
CA ALA A 60 6.73 -34.00 23.45
C ALA A 60 6.53 -33.36 24.84
N GLY A 61 5.30 -32.99 25.17
CA GLY A 61 4.96 -32.25 26.39
C GLY A 61 4.28 -30.89 26.17
N ALA A 62 4.28 -30.32 24.95
CA ALA A 62 3.76 -28.99 24.68
C ALA A 62 2.24 -28.88 24.46
N SER A 63 1.47 -29.93 24.53
CA SER A 63 -0.01 -29.87 24.59
C SER A 63 -0.59 -31.22 25.10
N SER A 64 -1.22 -31.16 26.25
CA SER A 64 -2.23 -32.20 26.59
C SER A 64 -3.22 -32.34 25.43
N PRO A 65 -3.73 -33.56 25.12
CA PRO A 65 -4.76 -33.77 24.12
C PRO A 65 -5.87 -32.77 24.42
N ALA A 66 -6.24 -31.98 23.41
CA ALA A 66 -7.20 -30.92 23.61
C ALA A 66 -8.54 -31.54 23.97
N GLN A 67 -8.87 -31.49 25.24
CA GLN A 67 -10.15 -31.95 25.74
C GLN A 67 -11.28 -31.23 25.03
N THR A 68 -12.16 -31.99 24.39
CA THR A 68 -13.45 -31.50 23.93
C THR A 68 -14.34 -31.37 25.15
N ILE A 69 -14.91 -30.20 25.35
CA ILE A 69 -15.81 -29.90 26.48
C ILE A 69 -17.14 -29.37 25.95
N SER A 70 -18.19 -29.51 26.73
CA SER A 70 -19.39 -28.70 26.56
C SER A 70 -19.05 -27.26 26.99
N CYS A 71 -19.08 -26.32 26.05
CA CYS A 71 -18.74 -24.93 26.33
C CYS A 71 -19.77 -24.31 27.30
N ARG A 72 -19.34 -23.78 28.43
CA ARG A 72 -20.21 -23.19 29.46
C ARG A 72 -21.06 -22.01 28.92
N GLN A 73 -20.64 -21.35 27.85
CA GLN A 73 -21.34 -20.19 27.31
C GLN A 73 -22.27 -20.53 26.13
N CYS A 74 -21.90 -21.44 25.22
CA CYS A 74 -22.70 -21.77 24.04
C CYS A 74 -23.21 -23.21 24.01
N GLY A 75 -22.96 -24.01 25.04
CA GLY A 75 -23.40 -25.41 25.14
C GLY A 75 -22.78 -26.40 24.16
N GLN A 76 -22.08 -25.93 23.12
CA GLN A 76 -21.57 -26.75 22.05
C GLN A 76 -20.33 -27.55 22.49
N GLN A 77 -20.26 -28.79 22.03
CA GLN A 77 -19.09 -29.64 22.19
C GLN A 77 -17.94 -29.10 21.32
N ARG A 78 -16.97 -28.50 21.94
CA ARG A 78 -15.83 -27.84 21.26
C ARG A 78 -14.54 -28.01 22.06
N ARG A 79 -13.42 -27.86 21.39
CA ARG A 79 -12.10 -27.83 22.00
C ARG A 79 -12.04 -26.82 23.15
N ASN A 80 -11.62 -27.27 24.35
CA ASN A 80 -11.40 -26.38 25.48
C ASN A 80 -10.29 -25.35 25.17
N ALA A 81 -10.63 -24.09 25.26
CA ALA A 81 -9.68 -22.99 25.11
C ALA A 81 -9.23 -22.42 26.48
N GLY A 82 -9.61 -23.09 27.55
CA GLY A 82 -9.37 -22.73 28.95
C GLY A 82 -10.62 -22.17 29.62
N HIS A 83 -10.72 -22.33 30.93
CA HIS A 83 -11.84 -21.88 31.77
C HIS A 83 -13.23 -22.45 31.38
N GLY A 84 -13.29 -23.63 30.74
CA GLY A 84 -14.54 -24.21 30.29
C GLY A 84 -15.20 -23.53 29.10
N LEU A 85 -14.48 -22.68 28.38
CA LEU A 85 -14.96 -21.98 27.21
C LEU A 85 -14.33 -22.50 25.93
N CYS A 86 -15.09 -22.55 24.84
CA CYS A 86 -14.54 -22.78 23.52
C CYS A 86 -13.83 -21.49 23.02
N ASN A 87 -12.94 -21.67 22.03
CA ASN A 87 -12.16 -20.55 21.51
C ASN A 87 -13.03 -19.40 20.96
N ARG A 88 -14.19 -19.70 20.36
CA ARG A 88 -15.13 -18.70 19.84
C ARG A 88 -15.70 -17.83 20.98
N CYS A 89 -16.18 -18.45 22.05
CA CYS A 89 -16.75 -17.73 23.19
C CYS A 89 -15.68 -16.95 23.95
N LYS A 90 -14.50 -17.57 24.15
CA LYS A 90 -13.36 -16.90 24.77
C LYS A 90 -12.91 -15.65 24.00
N LEU A 91 -12.91 -15.70 22.66
CA LEU A 91 -12.55 -14.57 21.80
C LEU A 91 -13.71 -13.56 21.63
N ALA A 92 -14.94 -13.91 22.01
CA ALA A 92 -16.06 -12.98 22.05
C ALA A 92 -16.18 -12.22 23.38
N ASP A 93 -15.41 -12.64 24.39
CA ASP A 93 -15.43 -12.02 25.72
C ASP A 93 -14.60 -10.72 25.72
N PRO A 94 -15.22 -9.55 25.94
CA PRO A 94 -14.55 -8.26 25.92
C PRO A 94 -13.48 -8.12 27.02
N ASP A 95 -13.64 -8.82 28.15
CA ASP A 95 -12.69 -8.77 29.27
C ASP A 95 -11.49 -9.70 29.10
N TRP A 96 -11.54 -10.57 28.09
CA TRP A 96 -10.47 -11.52 27.85
C TRP A 96 -9.08 -10.88 27.65
N PRO A 97 -8.93 -9.75 26.93
CA PRO A 97 -7.64 -9.07 26.80
C PRO A 97 -7.05 -8.63 28.14
N PHE A 98 -7.88 -8.14 29.08
CA PHE A 98 -7.44 -7.70 30.39
C PHE A 98 -6.96 -8.87 31.24
N ARG A 99 -7.75 -9.96 31.33
CA ARG A 99 -7.34 -11.18 32.05
C ARG A 99 -6.07 -11.79 31.48
N TYR A 100 -5.97 -11.82 30.16
CA TYR A 100 -4.77 -12.31 29.48
C TYR A 100 -3.56 -11.41 29.72
N GLY A 101 -3.74 -10.10 29.65
CA GLY A 101 -2.69 -9.10 29.92
C GLY A 101 -2.13 -9.20 31.34
N ALA A 102 -3.01 -9.35 32.32
CA ALA A 102 -2.63 -9.57 33.73
C ALA A 102 -1.88 -10.89 33.94
N SER A 103 -2.41 -11.99 33.36
CA SER A 103 -1.75 -13.31 33.44
C SER A 103 -0.40 -13.34 32.73
N LEU A 104 -0.22 -12.53 31.68
CA LEU A 104 1.06 -12.41 30.98
C LEU A 104 2.04 -11.55 31.79
N ALA A 105 1.58 -10.43 32.34
CA ALA A 105 2.37 -9.53 33.20
C ALA A 105 3.01 -10.28 34.37
N ALA A 106 2.25 -11.14 35.03
CA ALA A 106 2.74 -11.97 36.15
C ALA A 106 3.90 -12.94 35.78
N ARG A 107 4.15 -13.13 34.49
CA ARG A 107 5.22 -14.01 33.96
C ARG A 107 6.33 -13.26 33.26
N LEU A 108 6.23 -11.94 33.13
CA LEU A 108 7.28 -11.13 32.54
C LEU A 108 8.42 -10.93 33.55
N PRO A 109 9.69 -10.95 33.10
CA PRO A 109 10.85 -10.66 33.94
C PRO A 109 10.82 -9.23 34.49
N VAL A 110 10.27 -8.29 33.72
CA VAL A 110 10.03 -6.89 34.10
C VAL A 110 8.69 -6.47 33.53
N ILE A 111 7.84 -5.85 34.35
CA ILE A 111 6.58 -5.26 33.89
C ILE A 111 6.84 -3.81 33.48
N PRO A 112 6.78 -3.46 32.17
CA PRO A 112 6.97 -2.09 31.76
C PRO A 112 5.85 -1.18 32.30
N PRO A 113 6.13 0.09 32.65
CA PRO A 113 5.12 1.02 33.21
C PRO A 113 3.94 1.27 32.28
N TRP A 114 4.12 1.11 30.99
CA TRP A 114 3.08 1.26 29.96
C TRP A 114 2.24 -0.01 29.72
N TRP A 115 2.48 -1.14 30.38
CA TRP A 115 1.84 -2.43 30.08
C TRP A 115 0.33 -2.40 30.27
N GLN A 116 -0.16 -1.81 31.35
CA GLN A 116 -1.60 -1.69 31.62
C GLN A 116 -2.28 -0.78 30.57
N ALA A 117 -1.66 0.35 30.26
CA ALA A 117 -2.15 1.25 29.22
C ALA A 117 -2.18 0.59 27.83
N LEU A 118 -1.18 -0.24 27.48
CA LEU A 118 -1.19 -1.04 26.26
C LEU A 118 -2.34 -2.05 26.26
N THR A 119 -2.59 -2.69 27.40
CA THR A 119 -3.70 -3.67 27.51
C THR A 119 -5.04 -3.00 27.28
N ALA A 120 -5.30 -1.85 27.92
CA ALA A 120 -6.51 -1.06 27.72
C ALA A 120 -6.64 -0.55 26.29
N PHE A 121 -5.56 -0.04 25.71
CA PHE A 121 -5.53 0.41 24.31
C PHE A 121 -5.89 -0.71 23.33
N CYS A 122 -5.32 -1.90 23.55
CA CYS A 122 -5.60 -3.06 22.71
C CYS A 122 -7.05 -3.54 22.85
N ALA A 123 -7.58 -3.60 24.09
CA ALA A 123 -8.96 -4.00 24.36
C ALA A 123 -9.97 -3.06 23.69
N ALA A 124 -9.72 -1.76 23.74
CA ALA A 124 -10.60 -0.76 23.15
C ALA A 124 -10.61 -0.75 21.60
N ARG A 125 -9.51 -1.17 20.97
CA ARG A 125 -9.32 -1.01 19.51
C ARG A 125 -9.34 -2.30 18.70
N HIS A 126 -9.24 -3.42 19.37
CA HIS A 126 -9.14 -4.72 18.70
C HIS A 126 -10.26 -5.65 19.14
N HIS A 127 -10.68 -6.51 18.22
CA HIS A 127 -11.35 -7.74 18.63
C HIS A 127 -10.46 -8.48 19.65
N PRO A 128 -11.02 -9.10 20.69
CA PRO A 128 -10.23 -9.73 21.77
C PRO A 128 -9.09 -10.63 21.32
N GLY A 129 -9.27 -11.41 20.25
CA GLY A 129 -8.21 -12.24 19.67
C GLY A 129 -7.04 -11.42 19.09
N GLY A 130 -7.31 -10.25 18.51
CA GLY A 130 -6.30 -9.32 18.00
C GLY A 130 -5.54 -8.64 19.12
N ALA A 131 -6.26 -8.19 20.17
CA ALA A 131 -5.68 -7.64 21.38
C ALA A 131 -4.69 -8.61 22.03
N VAL A 132 -5.13 -9.86 22.27
CA VAL A 132 -4.30 -10.92 22.83
C VAL A 132 -3.09 -11.23 21.96
N ALA A 133 -3.24 -11.25 20.64
CA ALA A 133 -2.11 -11.47 19.73
C ALA A 133 -1.05 -10.37 19.84
N THR A 134 -1.48 -9.11 20.00
CA THR A 134 -0.59 -7.95 20.18
C THR A 134 0.14 -8.00 21.52
N LEU A 135 -0.59 -8.26 22.62
CA LEU A 135 -0.01 -8.44 23.95
C LEU A 135 0.99 -9.62 24.01
N ARG A 136 0.63 -10.75 23.39
CA ARG A 136 1.53 -11.91 23.26
C ARG A 136 2.81 -11.58 22.51
N HIS A 137 2.72 -10.80 21.46
CA HIS A 137 3.92 -10.38 20.72
C HIS A 137 4.83 -9.52 21.59
N ALA A 138 4.30 -8.46 22.22
CA ALA A 138 5.06 -7.60 23.12
C ALA A 138 5.67 -8.40 24.27
N GLY A 139 4.87 -9.22 24.93
CA GLY A 139 5.34 -10.06 26.05
C GLY A 139 6.44 -11.03 25.66
N ARG A 140 6.38 -11.61 24.45
CA ARG A 140 7.43 -12.52 23.95
C ARG A 140 8.76 -11.81 23.76
N VAL A 141 8.74 -10.57 23.25
CA VAL A 141 9.96 -9.77 23.07
C VAL A 141 10.57 -9.41 24.43
N ILE A 142 9.75 -8.95 25.37
CA ILE A 142 10.19 -8.60 26.72
C ILE A 142 10.72 -9.83 27.47
N SER A 143 10.09 -11.01 27.29
CA SER A 143 10.59 -12.26 27.90
C SER A 143 11.92 -12.73 27.31
N ALA A 144 12.21 -12.41 26.06
CA ALA A 144 13.50 -12.72 25.42
C ALA A 144 14.58 -11.69 25.78
N ASP A 145 14.22 -10.43 25.97
CA ASP A 145 15.09 -9.34 26.33
C ASP A 145 14.32 -8.36 27.23
N ALA A 146 14.61 -8.43 28.54
CA ALA A 146 13.98 -7.57 29.55
C ALA A 146 14.26 -6.08 29.36
N SER A 147 15.32 -5.73 28.65
CA SER A 147 15.72 -4.35 28.32
C SER A 147 15.06 -3.84 27.04
N ALA A 148 14.30 -4.69 26.31
CA ALA A 148 13.70 -4.35 25.03
C ALA A 148 12.77 -3.14 25.13
N GLY A 149 13.18 -2.04 24.51
CA GLY A 149 12.40 -0.81 24.46
C GLY A 149 11.32 -0.83 23.37
N PRO A 150 10.42 0.18 23.37
CA PRO A 150 9.32 0.29 22.42
C PRO A 150 9.73 0.16 20.94
N ARG A 151 10.87 0.73 20.55
CA ARG A 151 11.40 0.66 19.18
C ARG A 151 11.76 -0.77 18.78
N GLN A 152 12.40 -1.54 19.66
CA GLN A 152 12.78 -2.94 19.41
C GLN A 152 11.54 -3.84 19.30
N ILE A 153 10.54 -3.61 20.17
CA ILE A 153 9.27 -4.34 20.13
C ILE A 153 8.52 -4.12 18.79
N VAL A 154 8.53 -2.88 18.28
CA VAL A 154 7.93 -2.58 16.95
C VAL A 154 8.78 -3.19 15.83
N ALA A 155 10.10 -3.10 15.91
CA ALA A 155 11.00 -3.65 14.90
C ALA A 155 10.83 -5.17 14.75
N SER A 156 10.68 -5.92 15.84
CA SER A 156 10.44 -7.37 15.82
C SER A 156 9.07 -7.76 15.20
N ALA A 157 8.14 -6.81 15.11
CA ALA A 157 6.85 -6.97 14.43
C ALA A 157 6.85 -6.52 12.96
N THR A 158 8.03 -6.22 12.39
CA THR A 158 8.21 -5.81 10.99
C THR A 158 8.60 -7.03 10.16
N ARG A 159 8.00 -7.16 8.98
CA ARG A 159 8.32 -8.21 8.00
C ARG A 159 9.57 -7.83 7.19
N ALA A 160 10.14 -8.79 6.49
CA ALA A 160 11.28 -8.56 5.59
C ALA A 160 11.00 -7.54 4.47
N ASP A 161 9.73 -7.38 4.07
CA ASP A 161 9.29 -6.38 3.09
C ASP A 161 9.09 -4.98 3.71
N GLY A 162 9.50 -4.75 4.95
CA GLY A 162 9.30 -3.51 5.70
C GLY A 162 7.87 -3.24 6.15
N ALA A 163 6.93 -4.17 5.89
CA ALA A 163 5.55 -4.02 6.31
C ALA A 163 5.36 -4.45 7.76
N LEU A 164 4.65 -3.64 8.54
CA LEU A 164 4.24 -4.01 9.88
C LEU A 164 3.18 -5.13 9.87
N THR A 165 3.31 -6.08 10.77
CA THR A 165 2.22 -7.00 11.10
C THR A 165 1.03 -6.26 11.72
N ALA A 166 -0.10 -6.93 11.96
CA ALA A 166 -1.23 -6.32 12.66
C ALA A 166 -0.82 -5.86 14.08
N ALA A 167 -0.07 -6.70 14.80
CA ALA A 167 0.48 -6.36 16.11
C ALA A 167 1.44 -5.17 16.02
N GLY A 168 2.34 -5.15 15.02
CA GLY A 168 3.28 -4.04 14.83
C GLY A 168 2.59 -2.70 14.56
N ARG A 169 1.48 -2.69 13.82
CA ARG A 169 0.69 -1.46 13.61
C ARG A 169 0.04 -0.96 14.91
N ALA A 170 -0.53 -1.88 15.69
CA ALA A 170 -1.14 -1.55 16.97
C ALA A 170 -0.11 -1.00 17.97
N LEU A 171 1.03 -1.68 18.09
CA LEU A 171 2.14 -1.25 18.96
C LEU A 171 2.69 0.11 18.53
N THR A 172 2.87 0.33 17.22
CA THR A 172 3.31 1.64 16.70
C THR A 172 2.31 2.74 17.07
N ALA A 173 1.01 2.51 16.85
CA ALA A 173 -0.02 3.49 17.16
C ALA A 173 -0.05 3.79 18.67
N PHE A 174 0.05 2.77 19.51
CA PHE A 174 0.11 2.94 20.97
C PHE A 174 1.35 3.74 21.40
N PHE A 175 2.55 3.29 21.05
CA PHE A 175 3.77 3.94 21.50
C PHE A 175 3.94 5.36 20.97
N THR A 176 3.43 5.63 19.75
CA THR A 176 3.41 7.01 19.21
C THR A 176 2.48 7.92 20.03
N ARG A 177 1.28 7.44 20.42
CA ARG A 177 0.34 8.20 21.26
C ARG A 177 0.89 8.46 22.65
N GLN A 178 1.68 7.53 23.18
CA GLN A 178 2.35 7.70 24.48
C GLN A 178 3.63 8.55 24.40
N GLY A 179 4.01 9.04 23.22
CA GLY A 179 5.26 9.78 23.02
C GLY A 179 6.54 8.95 23.19
N LEU A 180 6.40 7.61 23.32
CA LEU A 180 7.54 6.70 23.55
C LEU A 180 8.34 6.40 22.28
N ILE A 181 7.74 6.60 21.12
CA ILE A 181 8.40 6.58 19.82
C ILE A 181 7.92 7.74 18.97
N MET A 182 8.82 8.28 18.15
CA MET A 182 8.39 9.22 17.11
C MET A 182 7.50 8.50 16.07
N PRO A 183 6.52 9.19 15.46
CA PRO A 183 5.73 8.63 14.38
C PRO A 183 6.65 8.06 13.32
N GLY A 184 6.78 6.75 13.32
CA GLY A 184 7.59 6.06 12.32
C GLY A 184 6.82 6.03 11.00
N ASP A 185 7.35 6.67 9.97
CA ASP A 185 6.75 6.66 8.65
C ASP A 185 6.81 5.24 8.06
N GLN A 186 5.68 4.54 8.10
CA GLN A 186 5.55 3.21 7.51
C GLN A 186 5.82 3.24 6.00
N ALA A 187 5.53 4.36 5.34
CA ALA A 187 5.80 4.54 3.93
C ALA A 187 7.31 4.58 3.69
N SER A 188 8.08 5.27 4.52
CA SER A 188 9.54 5.30 4.47
C SER A 188 10.16 3.92 4.67
N ARG A 189 9.70 3.12 5.65
CA ARG A 189 10.20 1.75 5.85
C ARG A 189 9.94 0.85 4.64
N ARG A 190 8.72 0.89 4.10
CA ARG A 190 8.39 0.13 2.89
C ARG A 190 9.18 0.60 1.68
N ALA A 191 9.39 1.90 1.55
CA ALA A 191 10.20 2.48 0.51
C ALA A 191 11.67 2.05 0.63
N ALA A 192 12.24 2.05 1.85
CA ALA A 192 13.58 1.54 2.11
C ALA A 192 13.72 0.06 1.72
N ALA A 193 12.79 -0.80 2.13
CA ALA A 193 12.81 -2.21 1.76
C ALA A 193 12.65 -2.44 0.24
N ARG A 194 11.88 -1.59 -0.48
CA ARG A 194 11.79 -1.66 -1.94
C ARG A 194 13.08 -1.20 -2.61
N ARG A 195 13.69 -0.12 -2.13
CA ARG A 195 14.99 0.35 -2.64
C ARG A 195 16.07 -0.70 -2.45
N GLN A 196 16.12 -1.33 -1.26
CA GLN A 196 17.08 -2.41 -1.01
C GLN A 196 16.96 -3.55 -2.02
N ARG A 197 15.74 -4.00 -2.32
CA ARG A 197 15.52 -5.03 -3.36
C ARG A 197 15.98 -4.61 -4.75
N TYR A 198 15.89 -3.31 -5.09
CA TYR A 198 16.45 -2.83 -6.35
C TYR A 198 17.98 -2.85 -6.33
N LEU A 199 18.60 -2.49 -5.21
CA LEU A 199 20.05 -2.53 -5.04
C LEU A 199 20.58 -3.97 -5.08
N ASP A 200 19.91 -4.89 -4.38
CA ASP A 200 20.28 -6.32 -4.36
C ASP A 200 20.21 -6.98 -5.75
N ALA A 201 19.42 -6.40 -6.66
CA ALA A 201 19.28 -6.89 -8.02
C ALA A 201 20.23 -6.23 -9.03
N VAL A 202 21.12 -5.34 -8.61
CA VAL A 202 22.14 -4.72 -9.46
C VAL A 202 23.35 -5.68 -9.56
N PRO A 203 23.91 -5.94 -10.77
CA PRO A 203 25.12 -6.74 -10.92
C PRO A 203 26.29 -6.20 -10.08
N ALA A 204 27.07 -7.12 -9.49
CA ALA A 204 28.07 -6.80 -8.46
C ALA A 204 29.06 -5.69 -8.86
N GLY A 205 29.58 -5.70 -10.08
CA GLY A 205 30.52 -4.68 -10.58
C GLY A 205 29.93 -3.27 -10.65
N LEU A 206 28.61 -3.16 -10.80
CA LEU A 206 27.89 -1.87 -10.93
C LEU A 206 27.19 -1.46 -9.64
N ALA A 207 27.09 -2.33 -8.64
CA ALA A 207 26.24 -2.16 -7.46
C ALA A 207 26.72 -1.04 -6.53
N SER A 208 28.02 -0.93 -6.28
CA SER A 208 28.57 0.03 -5.32
C SER A 208 28.25 1.49 -5.65
N ALA A 209 28.36 1.88 -6.91
CA ALA A 209 28.05 3.23 -7.37
C ALA A 209 26.56 3.53 -7.30
N VAL A 210 25.67 2.56 -7.60
CA VAL A 210 24.21 2.73 -7.47
C VAL A 210 23.81 2.88 -6.01
N ALA A 211 24.43 2.12 -5.10
CA ALA A 211 24.20 2.25 -3.66
C ALA A 211 24.66 3.64 -3.15
N ALA A 212 25.84 4.09 -3.52
CA ALA A 212 26.35 5.42 -3.19
C ALA A 212 25.46 6.54 -3.73
N PHE A 213 24.90 6.38 -4.93
CA PHE A 213 23.93 7.32 -5.49
C PHE A 213 22.64 7.36 -4.67
N ASN A 214 22.11 6.19 -4.27
CA ASN A 214 20.94 6.11 -3.39
C ASN A 214 21.18 6.88 -2.07
N ASP A 215 22.33 6.67 -1.45
CA ASP A 215 22.67 7.32 -0.18
C ASP A 215 22.82 8.84 -0.34
N SER A 216 23.38 9.28 -1.44
CA SER A 216 23.45 10.70 -1.81
C SER A 216 22.05 11.33 -1.96
N GLN A 217 21.11 10.60 -2.56
CA GLN A 217 19.72 11.05 -2.73
C GLN A 217 18.96 11.11 -1.37
N LEU A 218 19.22 10.15 -0.49
CA LEU A 218 18.65 10.14 0.86
C LEU A 218 19.19 11.31 1.68
N ALA A 219 20.50 11.58 1.61
CA ALA A 219 21.09 12.73 2.26
C ALA A 219 20.54 14.07 1.72
N GLU A 220 20.26 14.17 0.41
CA GLU A 220 19.58 15.32 -0.18
C GLU A 220 18.15 15.47 0.37
N GLN A 221 17.39 14.37 0.48
CA GLN A 221 16.05 14.36 1.06
C GLN A 221 16.05 14.82 2.52
N ASP A 222 17.01 14.37 3.32
CA ASP A 222 17.14 14.75 4.73
C ASP A 222 17.56 16.22 4.88
N ARG A 223 18.42 16.73 4.02
CA ARG A 223 18.73 18.17 3.97
C ARG A 223 17.51 19.00 3.61
N ALA A 224 16.75 18.58 2.58
CA ALA A 224 15.52 19.26 2.20
C ALA A 224 14.48 19.28 3.33
N ARG A 225 14.37 18.18 4.09
CA ARG A 225 13.50 18.09 5.27
C ARG A 225 13.89 19.10 6.34
N ARG A 226 15.17 19.19 6.68
CA ARG A 226 15.67 20.12 7.71
C ARG A 226 15.51 21.59 7.31
N SER A 227 15.60 21.88 6.02
CA SER A 227 15.44 23.25 5.50
C SER A 227 14.02 23.60 5.06
N ALA A 228 13.03 22.80 5.47
CA ALA A 228 11.61 22.94 5.09
C ALA A 228 11.38 23.06 3.55
N ARG A 229 12.32 22.58 2.74
CA ARG A 229 12.20 22.57 1.29
C ARG A 229 11.41 21.35 0.82
N ARG A 230 10.94 21.41 -0.41
CA ARG A 230 10.23 20.29 -1.03
C ARG A 230 11.13 19.05 -1.12
N GLN A 231 10.71 17.99 -0.46
CA GLN A 231 11.41 16.71 -0.47
C GLN A 231 11.09 15.91 -1.74
N LEU A 232 12.04 15.08 -2.17
CA LEU A 232 11.78 14.07 -3.17
C LEU A 232 10.83 13.00 -2.60
N SER A 233 9.86 12.58 -3.41
CA SER A 233 8.97 11.49 -3.00
C SER A 233 9.71 10.16 -3.00
N HIS A 234 9.29 9.22 -2.14
CA HIS A 234 9.81 7.84 -2.17
C HIS A 234 9.66 7.19 -3.54
N ILE A 235 8.54 7.46 -4.23
CA ILE A 235 8.30 6.96 -5.58
C ILE A 235 9.36 7.47 -6.56
N THR A 236 9.75 8.74 -6.44
CA THR A 236 10.81 9.32 -7.28
C THR A 236 12.14 8.60 -7.07
N LEU A 237 12.53 8.37 -5.80
CA LEU A 237 13.77 7.65 -5.47
C LEU A 237 13.74 6.20 -5.97
N GLU A 238 12.64 5.50 -5.76
CA GLU A 238 12.43 4.13 -6.23
C GLU A 238 12.47 4.04 -7.77
N THR A 239 11.85 5.02 -8.45
CA THR A 239 11.87 5.06 -9.93
C THR A 239 13.29 5.24 -10.46
N ARG A 240 14.09 6.11 -9.84
CA ARG A 240 15.50 6.30 -10.23
C ARG A 240 16.31 5.02 -10.07
N LEU A 241 16.18 4.35 -8.92
CA LEU A 241 16.88 3.08 -8.67
C LEU A 241 16.42 1.97 -9.61
N ARG A 242 15.12 1.88 -9.89
CA ARG A 242 14.58 0.91 -10.84
C ARG A 242 15.20 1.09 -12.23
N ILE A 243 15.27 2.33 -12.71
CA ILE A 243 15.86 2.64 -14.03
C ILE A 243 17.34 2.27 -14.05
N LEU A 244 18.11 2.59 -12.99
CA LEU A 244 19.53 2.25 -12.90
C LEU A 244 19.74 0.74 -12.79
N ARG A 245 18.92 0.01 -12.05
CA ARG A 245 18.93 -1.45 -12.03
C ARG A 245 18.65 -2.05 -13.40
N ASP A 246 17.64 -1.51 -14.10
CA ASP A 246 17.26 -1.99 -15.43
C ASP A 246 18.38 -1.73 -16.45
N LEU A 247 19.03 -0.55 -16.39
CA LEU A 247 20.21 -0.25 -17.20
C LEU A 247 21.36 -1.20 -16.86
N ALA A 248 21.68 -1.37 -15.57
CA ALA A 248 22.76 -2.26 -15.15
C ALA A 248 22.54 -3.71 -15.62
N GLY A 249 21.27 -4.18 -15.56
CA GLY A 249 20.88 -5.48 -16.10
C GLY A 249 21.03 -5.57 -17.62
N HIS A 250 20.70 -4.51 -18.35
CA HIS A 250 20.88 -4.42 -19.80
C HIS A 250 22.36 -4.49 -20.18
N LEU A 251 23.21 -3.70 -19.51
CA LEU A 251 24.67 -3.69 -19.75
C LEU A 251 25.33 -5.04 -19.44
N ALA A 252 24.94 -5.68 -18.34
CA ALA A 252 25.43 -7.00 -17.97
C ALA A 252 24.98 -8.10 -18.95
N ALA A 253 23.76 -8.01 -19.49
CA ALA A 253 23.25 -8.96 -20.49
C ALA A 253 24.00 -8.86 -21.83
N ALA A 254 24.50 -7.68 -22.19
CA ALA A 254 25.38 -7.48 -23.34
C ALA A 254 26.78 -8.07 -23.12
N GLY A 255 27.12 -8.53 -21.92
CA GLY A 255 28.24 -9.41 -21.59
C GLY A 255 29.62 -8.74 -21.49
N GLN A 256 29.71 -7.41 -21.56
CA GLN A 256 31.01 -6.74 -21.67
C GLN A 256 31.28 -5.63 -20.64
N ILE A 257 30.22 -5.06 -19.98
CA ILE A 257 30.38 -3.89 -19.12
C ILE A 257 30.25 -4.28 -17.64
N THR A 258 31.35 -4.17 -16.92
CA THR A 258 31.43 -4.45 -15.47
C THR A 258 31.63 -3.19 -14.63
N SER A 259 31.97 -2.07 -15.27
CA SER A 259 32.23 -0.79 -14.62
C SER A 259 31.45 0.34 -15.29
N TRP A 260 30.95 1.27 -14.51
CA TRP A 260 30.29 2.49 -15.02
C TRP A 260 31.23 3.40 -15.84
N ALA A 261 32.54 3.25 -15.69
CA ALA A 261 33.53 4.00 -16.46
C ALA A 261 33.64 3.54 -17.93
N GLU A 262 33.16 2.33 -18.22
CA GLU A 262 33.18 1.72 -19.58
C GLU A 262 31.94 2.09 -20.39
N VAL A 263 30.90 2.62 -19.73
CA VAL A 263 29.60 2.93 -20.36
C VAL A 263 29.76 4.05 -21.37
N THR A 264 29.33 3.81 -22.60
CA THR A 264 29.33 4.79 -23.69
C THR A 264 27.95 5.41 -23.94
N THR A 265 27.92 6.47 -24.76
CA THR A 265 26.65 7.05 -25.21
C THR A 265 25.83 6.06 -26.03
N ALA A 266 26.48 5.21 -26.83
CA ALA A 266 25.81 4.20 -27.64
C ALA A 266 25.07 3.20 -26.79
N ASP A 267 25.68 2.68 -25.71
CA ASP A 267 25.02 1.75 -24.77
C ASP A 267 23.76 2.37 -24.14
N LEU A 268 23.81 3.67 -23.82
CA LEU A 268 22.66 4.38 -23.27
C LEU A 268 21.56 4.59 -24.31
N GLU A 269 21.90 4.87 -25.56
CA GLU A 269 20.93 5.00 -26.66
C GLU A 269 20.25 3.66 -26.96
N ASP A 270 20.99 2.54 -26.96
CA ASP A 270 20.45 1.19 -27.13
C ASP A 270 19.46 0.84 -26.01
N PHE A 271 19.83 1.12 -24.76
CA PHE A 271 18.90 0.97 -23.63
C PHE A 271 17.64 1.80 -23.80
N LEU A 272 17.77 3.08 -24.19
CA LEU A 272 16.62 3.98 -24.39
C LEU A 272 15.77 3.58 -25.60
N ALA A 273 16.38 3.03 -26.67
CA ALA A 273 15.66 2.53 -27.84
C ALA A 273 14.77 1.33 -27.47
N SER A 274 15.20 0.46 -26.56
CA SER A 274 14.39 -0.65 -26.05
C SER A 274 13.17 -0.18 -25.23
N ARG A 275 13.11 1.11 -24.83
CA ARG A 275 12.11 1.67 -23.89
C ARG A 275 11.48 2.99 -24.39
N PRO A 276 10.91 3.03 -25.58
CA PRO A 276 10.49 4.28 -26.22
C PRO A 276 9.45 5.07 -25.42
N ARG A 277 8.52 4.38 -24.72
CA ARG A 277 7.47 5.01 -23.91
C ARG A 277 7.99 5.72 -22.66
N SER A 278 9.12 5.31 -22.12
CA SER A 278 9.74 5.89 -20.92
C SER A 278 10.99 6.71 -21.22
N ARG A 279 11.40 6.82 -22.50
CA ARG A 279 12.63 7.48 -22.94
C ARG A 279 12.84 8.84 -22.27
N HIS A 280 11.82 9.69 -22.24
CA HIS A 280 11.92 11.04 -21.64
C HIS A 280 12.30 10.96 -20.15
N GLN A 281 11.61 10.11 -19.38
CA GLN A 281 11.88 9.95 -17.95
C GLN A 281 13.22 9.26 -17.70
N ASP A 282 13.51 8.20 -18.45
CA ASP A 282 14.74 7.43 -18.31
C ASP A 282 15.96 8.32 -18.62
N THR A 283 15.93 9.10 -19.72
CA THR A 283 16.98 10.10 -20.05
C THR A 283 17.24 11.09 -18.92
N TYR A 284 16.18 11.60 -18.29
CA TYR A 284 16.33 12.53 -17.15
C TYR A 284 17.07 11.88 -15.99
N VAL A 285 16.76 10.60 -15.67
CA VAL A 285 17.40 9.87 -14.59
C VAL A 285 18.86 9.57 -14.93
N LEU A 286 19.13 9.12 -16.15
CA LEU A 286 20.50 8.82 -16.61
C LEU A 286 21.39 10.06 -16.56
N ARG A 287 20.94 11.19 -17.11
CA ARG A 287 21.69 12.46 -17.03
C ARG A 287 21.99 12.87 -15.58
N ARG A 288 21.04 12.70 -14.66
CA ARG A 288 21.26 13.00 -13.26
C ARG A 288 22.27 12.06 -12.61
N TYR A 289 22.21 10.76 -12.92
CA TYR A 289 23.12 9.77 -12.37
C TYR A 289 24.56 9.97 -12.88
N PHE A 290 24.75 10.10 -14.18
CA PHE A 290 26.09 10.24 -14.77
C PHE A 290 26.73 11.60 -14.43
N ALA A 291 25.97 12.68 -14.36
CA ALA A 291 26.46 13.96 -13.85
C ALA A 291 26.94 13.85 -12.39
N TRP A 292 26.18 13.13 -11.53
CA TRP A 292 26.60 12.84 -10.15
C TRP A 292 27.84 11.95 -10.11
N ALA A 293 27.90 10.89 -10.91
CA ALA A 293 29.02 9.97 -10.97
C ALA A 293 30.33 10.68 -11.42
N ARG A 294 30.23 11.57 -12.40
CA ARG A 294 31.35 12.44 -12.82
C ARG A 294 31.78 13.38 -11.71
N GLN A 295 30.86 14.02 -11.02
CA GLN A 295 31.17 14.90 -9.89
C GLN A 295 31.88 14.15 -8.75
N ARG A 296 31.57 12.87 -8.57
CA ARG A 296 32.20 11.97 -7.60
C ARG A 296 33.47 11.30 -8.11
N LYS A 297 33.92 11.66 -9.33
CA LYS A 297 35.12 11.08 -9.98
C LYS A 297 35.04 9.55 -10.18
N LEU A 298 33.84 8.99 -10.26
CA LEU A 298 33.62 7.57 -10.57
C LEU A 298 33.76 7.30 -12.06
N ILE A 299 33.59 8.33 -12.89
CA ILE A 299 33.75 8.33 -14.33
C ILE A 299 34.48 9.63 -14.76
N LEU A 300 35.22 9.56 -15.85
CA LEU A 300 35.89 10.74 -16.42
C LEU A 300 34.98 11.52 -17.36
N ILE A 301 34.28 10.82 -18.23
CA ILE A 301 33.40 11.39 -19.26
C ILE A 301 31.96 11.04 -18.91
N ASP A 302 31.05 12.01 -19.01
CA ASP A 302 29.61 11.78 -18.79
C ASP A 302 28.96 11.35 -20.12
N PRO A 303 28.64 10.03 -20.28
CA PRO A 303 28.06 9.50 -21.50
C PRO A 303 26.61 9.92 -21.72
N ALA A 304 25.95 10.42 -20.67
CA ALA A 304 24.57 10.88 -20.77
C ALA A 304 24.45 12.36 -21.15
N ARG A 305 25.55 13.12 -21.19
CA ARG A 305 25.54 14.54 -21.53
C ARG A 305 24.93 14.84 -22.93
N PRO A 306 25.24 14.08 -24.00
CA PRO A 306 24.69 14.31 -25.33
C PRO A 306 23.25 13.81 -25.48
N LEU A 307 22.76 12.92 -24.61
CA LEU A 307 21.40 12.39 -24.68
C LEU A 307 20.36 13.50 -24.71
N ARG A 308 19.46 13.44 -25.66
CA ARG A 308 18.31 14.35 -25.69
C ARG A 308 17.09 13.63 -25.14
N PRO A 309 16.41 14.20 -24.10
CA PRO A 309 15.11 13.69 -23.74
C PRO A 309 14.21 13.84 -24.98
N GLY A 310 13.55 12.76 -25.37
CA GLY A 310 12.52 12.84 -26.39
C GLY A 310 11.46 13.88 -26.03
N ALA A 311 10.58 14.24 -26.94
CA ALA A 311 9.45 15.12 -26.66
C ALA A 311 8.74 14.61 -25.40
N GLN A 312 8.39 15.54 -24.51
CA GLN A 312 7.61 15.16 -23.34
C GLN A 312 6.28 14.58 -23.86
N PRO A 313 5.97 13.31 -23.53
CA PRO A 313 4.71 12.76 -24.00
C PRO A 313 3.59 13.64 -23.48
N GLY A 314 2.67 14.01 -24.33
CA GLY A 314 1.46 14.72 -23.99
C GLY A 314 0.63 13.95 -22.96
N PHE A 315 -0.65 14.05 -22.99
CA PHE A 315 -1.53 13.29 -22.12
C PHE A 315 -1.55 11.80 -22.51
N THR A 316 -0.85 10.98 -21.76
CA THR A 316 -0.81 9.51 -21.94
C THR A 316 -1.87 8.78 -21.11
N GLY A 317 -2.79 9.52 -20.50
CA GLY A 317 -3.83 8.97 -19.65
C GLY A 317 -5.00 8.36 -20.44
N THR A 318 -5.89 7.71 -19.71
CA THR A 318 -7.14 7.16 -20.27
C THR A 318 -8.29 8.12 -20.00
N VAL A 319 -8.94 8.60 -21.03
CA VAL A 319 -10.23 9.28 -20.94
C VAL A 319 -11.32 8.27 -21.27
N LEU A 320 -12.27 8.11 -20.35
CA LEU A 320 -13.40 7.21 -20.53
C LEU A 320 -14.45 7.89 -21.39
N ASP A 321 -15.04 7.14 -22.33
CA ASP A 321 -16.15 7.62 -23.12
C ASP A 321 -17.43 7.86 -22.27
N ALA A 322 -18.38 8.63 -22.79
CA ALA A 322 -19.59 9.01 -22.07
C ALA A 322 -20.49 7.80 -21.72
N GLY A 323 -20.50 6.75 -22.54
CA GLY A 323 -21.23 5.51 -22.29
C GLY A 323 -20.68 4.77 -21.08
N THR A 324 -19.35 4.61 -21.06
CA THR A 324 -18.62 4.01 -19.93
C THR A 324 -18.81 4.83 -18.64
N GLN A 325 -18.72 6.16 -18.70
CA GLN A 325 -18.96 7.01 -17.53
C GLN A 325 -20.35 6.83 -16.96
N ARG A 326 -21.40 6.82 -17.80
CA ARG A 326 -22.78 6.57 -17.38
C ARG A 326 -22.98 5.18 -16.77
N ALA A 327 -22.33 4.16 -17.33
CA ALA A 327 -22.38 2.79 -16.79
C ALA A 327 -21.72 2.69 -15.42
N LEU A 328 -20.56 3.34 -15.23
CA LEU A 328 -19.85 3.41 -13.96
C LEU A 328 -20.65 4.19 -12.91
N PHE A 329 -21.25 5.33 -13.29
CA PHE A 329 -22.10 6.11 -12.39
C PHE A 329 -23.29 5.27 -11.90
N ARG A 330 -24.03 4.61 -12.81
CA ARG A 330 -25.15 3.71 -12.44
C ARG A 330 -24.71 2.60 -11.50
N ARG A 331 -23.55 1.98 -11.75
CA ARG A 331 -22.99 0.95 -10.89
C ARG A 331 -22.71 1.48 -9.47
N TRP A 332 -22.13 2.67 -9.36
CA TRP A 332 -21.72 3.22 -8.06
C TRP A 332 -22.85 3.96 -7.33
N ALA A 333 -23.87 4.41 -8.02
CA ALA A 333 -25.11 4.89 -7.42
C ALA A 333 -25.92 3.74 -6.78
N SER A 334 -25.77 2.51 -7.28
CA SER A 334 -26.48 1.33 -6.78
C SER A 334 -26.03 0.91 -5.38
N PRO A 335 -26.96 0.70 -4.40
CA PRO A 335 -26.63 0.21 -3.07
C PRO A 335 -26.07 -1.22 -3.04
N ALA A 336 -26.26 -2.01 -4.11
CA ALA A 336 -25.71 -3.37 -4.24
C ALA A 336 -24.19 -3.40 -4.37
N THR A 337 -23.57 -2.28 -4.77
CA THR A 337 -22.11 -2.17 -4.89
C THR A 337 -21.47 -1.90 -3.52
N HIS A 338 -20.29 -2.49 -3.29
CA HIS A 338 -19.56 -2.32 -2.03
C HIS A 338 -19.33 -0.83 -1.69
N PRO A 339 -19.60 -0.36 -0.45
CA PRO A 339 -19.53 1.06 -0.07
C PRO A 339 -18.23 1.76 -0.46
N HIS A 340 -17.08 1.13 -0.22
CA HIS A 340 -15.77 1.71 -0.59
C HIS A 340 -15.54 1.77 -2.10
N GLU A 341 -16.14 0.88 -2.90
CA GLU A 341 -16.09 0.96 -4.36
C GLU A 341 -16.92 2.14 -4.85
N ARG A 342 -18.14 2.30 -4.32
CA ARG A 342 -19.04 3.43 -4.60
C ARG A 342 -18.36 4.75 -4.31
N LEU A 343 -17.90 4.93 -3.08
CA LEU A 343 -17.27 6.17 -2.64
C LEU A 343 -16.02 6.50 -3.45
N ALA A 344 -15.13 5.53 -3.65
CA ALA A 344 -13.90 5.75 -4.41
C ALA A 344 -14.17 6.08 -5.87
N GLY A 345 -15.13 5.40 -6.49
CA GLY A 345 -15.52 5.60 -7.87
C GLY A 345 -16.14 6.98 -8.11
N LEU A 346 -17.14 7.35 -7.30
CA LEU A 346 -17.84 8.63 -7.42
C LEU A 346 -16.91 9.81 -7.13
N LEU A 347 -16.11 9.75 -6.06
CA LEU A 347 -15.13 10.80 -5.75
C LEU A 347 -14.09 11.00 -6.87
N ALA A 348 -13.64 9.91 -7.49
CA ALA A 348 -12.71 10.01 -8.60
C ALA A 348 -13.37 10.54 -9.88
N LEU A 349 -14.58 10.05 -10.20
CA LEU A 349 -15.28 10.34 -11.46
C LEU A 349 -15.95 11.72 -11.46
N LEU A 350 -16.61 12.12 -10.36
CA LEU A 350 -17.37 13.37 -10.31
C LEU A 350 -16.57 14.52 -9.72
N HIS A 351 -15.73 14.24 -8.72
CA HIS A 351 -14.99 15.27 -7.99
C HIS A 351 -13.50 15.33 -8.35
N ALA A 352 -13.04 14.57 -9.34
CA ALA A 352 -11.62 14.45 -9.73
C ALA A 352 -10.67 14.19 -8.54
N ALA A 353 -11.15 13.48 -7.50
CA ALA A 353 -10.36 13.22 -6.31
C ALA A 353 -9.22 12.21 -6.61
N SER A 354 -8.03 12.51 -6.10
CA SER A 354 -6.89 11.59 -6.19
C SER A 354 -7.04 10.42 -5.22
N SER A 355 -6.38 9.30 -5.51
CA SER A 355 -6.34 8.17 -4.57
C SER A 355 -5.83 8.55 -3.17
N ALA A 356 -4.93 9.54 -3.07
CA ALA A 356 -4.46 10.05 -1.79
C ALA A 356 -5.56 10.81 -1.04
N GLN A 357 -6.31 11.68 -1.73
CA GLN A 357 -7.44 12.41 -1.16
C GLN A 357 -8.55 11.47 -0.70
N ILE A 358 -8.92 10.51 -1.54
CA ILE A 358 -9.97 9.52 -1.22
C ILE A 358 -9.62 8.70 0.03
N ARG A 359 -8.39 8.19 0.12
CA ARG A 359 -7.92 7.41 1.26
C ARG A 359 -7.74 8.25 2.52
N GLY A 360 -7.34 9.50 2.32
CA GLY A 360 -7.06 10.46 3.39
C GLY A 360 -8.30 11.11 3.97
N LEU A 361 -9.48 10.96 3.35
CA LEU A 361 -10.73 11.54 3.88
C LEU A 361 -11.01 11.00 5.28
N THR A 362 -11.10 11.91 6.24
CA THR A 362 -11.39 11.61 7.64
C THR A 362 -12.85 11.84 7.98
N ILE A 363 -13.31 11.30 9.11
CA ILE A 363 -14.66 11.55 9.63
C ILE A 363 -14.86 13.06 9.87
N THR A 364 -13.86 13.71 10.48
CA THR A 364 -13.87 15.15 10.72
C THR A 364 -13.85 16.00 9.45
N GLY A 365 -13.52 15.41 8.33
CA GLY A 365 -13.57 16.05 7.01
C GLY A 365 -14.91 15.87 6.29
N VAL A 366 -15.87 15.19 6.90
CA VAL A 366 -17.25 15.04 6.41
C VAL A 366 -18.14 16.00 7.19
N ASP A 367 -18.72 16.96 6.50
CA ASP A 367 -19.70 17.89 7.07
C ASP A 367 -21.11 17.41 6.67
N ASP A 368 -21.82 16.88 7.67
CA ASP A 368 -23.15 16.31 7.48
C ASP A 368 -24.21 17.40 7.29
N GLN A 369 -23.99 18.59 7.84
CA GLN A 369 -24.94 19.69 7.76
C GLN A 369 -24.95 20.33 6.35
N HIS A 370 -23.77 20.53 5.78
CA HIS A 370 -23.62 21.18 4.47
C HIS A 370 -23.39 20.20 3.33
N HIS A 371 -23.36 18.90 3.60
CA HIS A 371 -23.02 17.85 2.64
C HIS A 371 -21.71 18.13 1.89
N THR A 372 -20.65 18.52 2.61
CA THR A 372 -19.35 18.83 2.02
C THR A 372 -18.24 17.91 2.53
N LEU A 373 -17.18 17.80 1.72
CA LEU A 373 -16.05 16.92 1.98
C LEU A 373 -14.73 17.70 1.93
N ALA A 374 -14.01 17.75 3.05
CA ALA A 374 -12.68 18.33 3.13
C ALA A 374 -11.65 17.35 2.55
N LEU A 375 -11.29 17.53 1.29
CA LEU A 375 -10.30 16.72 0.60
C LEU A 375 -8.91 17.36 0.76
N ALA A 376 -7.94 16.59 1.24
CA ALA A 376 -6.59 17.08 1.53
C ALA A 376 -5.95 17.80 0.32
N GLY A 377 -5.38 18.98 0.58
CA GLY A 377 -4.73 19.79 -0.45
C GLY A 377 -5.67 20.63 -1.32
N ARG A 378 -6.98 20.58 -1.08
CA ARG A 378 -7.93 21.54 -1.69
C ARG A 378 -8.14 22.74 -0.77
N PRO A 379 -8.28 23.95 -1.33
CA PRO A 379 -8.49 25.16 -0.53
C PRO A 379 -9.87 25.22 0.13
N PHE A 380 -10.88 24.56 -0.48
CA PHE A 380 -12.25 24.58 -0.01
C PHE A 380 -12.82 23.16 0.05
N PRO A 381 -13.76 22.89 0.97
CA PRO A 381 -14.54 21.65 0.98
C PRO A 381 -15.29 21.49 -0.35
N ALA A 382 -15.36 20.27 -0.84
CA ALA A 382 -16.07 19.94 -2.07
C ALA A 382 -17.53 19.60 -1.75
N PRO A 383 -18.53 20.25 -2.36
CA PRO A 383 -19.93 19.83 -2.21
C PRO A 383 -20.13 18.45 -2.80
N ALA A 384 -20.81 17.58 -2.09
CA ALA A 384 -21.13 16.24 -2.53
C ALA A 384 -22.50 16.21 -3.21
N ASP A 385 -22.57 15.65 -4.41
CA ASP A 385 -23.85 15.34 -5.06
C ASP A 385 -24.59 14.23 -4.28
N PRO A 386 -25.91 14.05 -4.51
CA PRO A 386 -26.70 13.08 -3.75
C PRO A 386 -26.18 11.64 -3.81
N ALA A 387 -25.63 11.21 -4.97
CA ALA A 387 -25.08 9.85 -5.13
C ALA A 387 -23.77 9.67 -4.36
N THR A 388 -22.89 10.69 -4.42
CA THR A 388 -21.64 10.72 -3.62
C THR A 388 -21.97 10.76 -2.13
N TRP A 389 -22.94 11.59 -1.72
CA TRP A 389 -23.35 11.66 -0.32
C TRP A 389 -23.88 10.32 0.21
N ALA A 390 -24.76 9.66 -0.54
CA ALA A 390 -25.25 8.32 -0.21
C ALA A 390 -24.10 7.28 -0.10
N ALA A 391 -23.04 7.42 -0.90
CA ALA A 391 -21.86 6.56 -0.81
C ALA A 391 -21.00 6.86 0.42
N VAL A 392 -20.93 8.12 0.86
CA VAL A 392 -20.29 8.52 2.12
C VAL A 392 -21.02 7.89 3.30
N GLN A 393 -22.34 8.05 3.39
CA GLN A 393 -23.16 7.48 4.45
C GLN A 393 -23.04 5.95 4.51
N ALA A 394 -23.09 5.28 3.35
CA ALA A 394 -22.90 3.84 3.27
C ALA A 394 -21.49 3.40 3.73
N SER A 395 -20.47 4.23 3.48
CA SER A 395 -19.11 3.95 3.94
C SER A 395 -18.93 4.17 5.44
N LEU A 396 -19.61 5.16 6.01
CA LEU A 396 -19.67 5.40 7.46
C LEU A 396 -20.40 4.24 8.18
N ALA A 397 -21.55 3.81 7.68
CA ALA A 397 -22.27 2.65 8.23
C ALA A 397 -21.44 1.36 8.15
N HIS A 398 -20.73 1.12 7.03
CA HIS A 398 -19.80 -0.01 6.91
C HIS A 398 -18.65 0.08 7.91
N ARG A 399 -18.15 1.28 8.19
CA ARG A 399 -17.12 1.52 9.19
C ARG A 399 -17.59 1.17 10.61
N GLU A 400 -18.83 1.50 10.98
CA GLU A 400 -19.42 1.17 12.28
C GLU A 400 -19.43 -0.35 12.52
N GLN A 401 -19.77 -1.13 11.50
CA GLN A 401 -19.70 -2.60 11.55
C GLN A 401 -18.30 -3.14 11.84
N LEU A 402 -17.24 -2.37 11.51
CA LEU A 402 -15.85 -2.73 11.80
C LEU A 402 -15.44 -2.37 13.24
N ALA A 403 -16.26 -1.67 14.00
CA ALA A 403 -15.96 -1.21 15.36
C ALA A 403 -14.56 -0.61 15.48
N THR A 404 -14.26 0.43 14.71
CA THR A 404 -12.92 1.01 14.57
C THR A 404 -12.84 2.44 15.08
N LEU A 405 -11.72 2.80 15.70
CA LEU A 405 -11.36 4.18 16.06
C LEU A 405 -10.43 4.85 15.05
N ASN A 406 -10.17 4.22 13.90
CA ASN A 406 -9.38 4.82 12.84
C ASN A 406 -10.08 6.10 12.33
N PRO A 407 -9.40 7.26 12.17
CA PRO A 407 -10.05 8.52 11.79
C PRO A 407 -10.56 8.57 10.34
N HIS A 408 -10.13 7.63 9.47
CA HIS A 408 -10.47 7.68 8.05
C HIS A 408 -11.86 7.07 7.75
N VAL A 409 -12.54 7.59 6.72
CA VAL A 409 -13.83 7.07 6.25
C VAL A 409 -13.63 5.67 5.63
N ILE A 410 -12.61 5.50 4.80
CA ILE A 410 -12.29 4.19 4.21
C ILE A 410 -11.35 3.42 5.13
N VAL A 411 -11.91 2.43 5.82
CA VAL A 411 -11.17 1.55 6.74
C VAL A 411 -11.21 0.11 6.24
N THR A 412 -10.10 -0.58 6.34
CA THR A 412 -9.94 -2.00 5.96
C THR A 412 -9.64 -2.84 7.19
N HIS A 413 -9.78 -4.16 7.10
CA HIS A 413 -9.32 -5.07 8.17
C HIS A 413 -7.85 -4.84 8.56
N ALA A 414 -7.01 -4.38 7.62
CA ALA A 414 -5.60 -4.11 7.89
C ALA A 414 -5.36 -2.78 8.60
N THR A 415 -6.27 -1.80 8.48
CA THR A 415 -6.10 -0.46 9.03
C THR A 415 -7.01 -0.15 10.21
N ARG A 416 -8.03 -0.99 10.48
CA ARG A 416 -9.03 -0.76 11.54
C ARG A 416 -8.46 -0.55 12.94
N THR A 417 -7.30 -1.09 13.21
CA THR A 417 -6.66 -1.06 14.54
C THR A 417 -5.61 0.03 14.71
N GLY A 418 -5.30 0.75 13.63
CA GLY A 418 -4.35 1.86 13.61
C GLY A 418 -5.00 3.16 13.14
N ASP A 419 -4.20 4.20 12.95
CA ASP A 419 -4.65 5.52 12.51
C ASP A 419 -4.24 5.80 11.04
N ALA A 420 -3.63 4.83 10.35
CA ALA A 420 -3.18 4.99 8.98
C ALA A 420 -4.35 4.82 7.97
N PRO A 421 -4.34 5.57 6.85
CA PRO A 421 -5.30 5.38 5.78
C PRO A 421 -5.13 4.02 5.09
N ALA A 422 -6.12 3.61 4.33
CA ALA A 422 -6.06 2.42 3.48
C ALA A 422 -4.86 2.49 2.52
N ASP A 423 -4.29 1.33 2.13
CA ASP A 423 -3.18 1.26 1.18
C ASP A 423 -3.59 1.76 -0.22
N GLY A 424 -2.67 2.39 -0.97
CA GLY A 424 -2.94 2.92 -2.31
C GLY A 424 -3.47 1.88 -3.29
N SER A 425 -2.94 0.65 -3.22
CA SER A 425 -3.40 -0.46 -4.06
C SER A 425 -4.80 -0.97 -3.70
N TYR A 426 -5.33 -0.62 -2.52
CA TYR A 426 -6.66 -1.03 -2.09
C TYR A 426 -7.75 -0.48 -3.01
N LEU A 427 -7.71 0.81 -3.32
CA LEU A 427 -8.69 1.44 -4.21
C LEU A 427 -8.64 0.88 -5.62
N THR A 428 -7.44 0.66 -6.15
CA THR A 428 -7.26 0.03 -7.47
C THR A 428 -7.89 -1.36 -7.52
N ARG A 429 -7.68 -2.17 -6.47
CA ARG A 429 -8.31 -3.49 -6.37
C ARG A 429 -9.83 -3.42 -6.21
N ARG A 430 -10.35 -2.38 -5.53
CA ARG A 430 -11.80 -2.19 -5.36
C ARG A 430 -12.50 -1.77 -6.63
N LEU A 431 -11.86 -0.93 -7.47
CA LEU A 431 -12.43 -0.52 -8.75
C LEU A 431 -12.15 -1.53 -9.88
N ALA A 432 -11.27 -2.50 -9.69
CA ALA A 432 -10.96 -3.52 -10.70
C ALA A 432 -12.20 -4.29 -11.23
N PRO A 433 -13.21 -4.65 -10.40
CA PRO A 433 -14.44 -5.28 -10.92
C PRO A 433 -15.25 -4.38 -11.85
N ALA A 434 -15.10 -3.05 -11.75
CA ALA A 434 -15.72 -2.09 -12.66
C ALA A 434 -14.89 -1.85 -13.94
N GLY A 435 -13.76 -2.55 -14.11
CA GLY A 435 -12.90 -2.44 -15.29
C GLY A 435 -12.10 -1.13 -15.37
N THR A 436 -12.02 -0.37 -14.29
CA THR A 436 -11.37 0.96 -14.27
C THR A 436 -10.44 1.15 -13.09
N THR A 437 -9.78 2.29 -13.05
CA THR A 437 -8.89 2.71 -11.94
C THR A 437 -9.26 4.09 -11.44
N PRO A 438 -8.95 4.44 -10.17
CA PRO A 438 -9.16 5.81 -9.68
C PRO A 438 -8.47 6.87 -10.55
N SER A 439 -7.32 6.52 -11.14
CA SER A 439 -6.58 7.42 -12.02
C SER A 439 -7.32 7.71 -13.32
N ALA A 440 -7.86 6.67 -14.00
CA ALA A 440 -8.62 6.85 -15.23
C ALA A 440 -9.87 7.71 -15.01
N CYS A 441 -10.64 7.44 -13.94
CA CYS A 441 -11.81 8.24 -13.60
C CYS A 441 -11.44 9.70 -13.33
N ARG A 442 -10.40 9.95 -12.52
CA ARG A 442 -9.91 11.29 -12.23
C ARG A 442 -9.45 12.03 -13.50
N GLN A 443 -8.68 11.34 -14.34
CA GLN A 443 -8.18 11.91 -15.60
C GLN A 443 -9.32 12.32 -16.52
N THR A 444 -10.33 11.48 -16.65
CA THR A 444 -11.55 11.77 -17.40
C THR A 444 -12.22 13.04 -16.90
N ARG A 445 -12.41 13.17 -15.58
CA ARG A 445 -13.05 14.35 -15.01
C ARG A 445 -12.21 15.62 -15.19
N ILE A 446 -10.89 15.53 -15.04
CA ILE A 446 -10.02 16.68 -15.28
C ILE A 446 -10.09 17.10 -16.75
N ALA A 447 -10.05 16.16 -17.69
CA ALA A 447 -10.19 16.46 -19.12
C ALA A 447 -11.51 17.19 -19.45
N GLN A 448 -12.60 16.83 -18.80
CA GLN A 448 -13.86 17.56 -18.91
C GLN A 448 -13.77 18.97 -18.32
N LEU A 449 -13.31 19.08 -17.06
CA LEU A 449 -13.25 20.36 -16.37
C LEU A 449 -12.39 21.38 -17.09
N VAL A 450 -11.27 20.97 -17.70
CA VAL A 450 -10.42 21.90 -18.46
C VAL A 450 -11.04 22.35 -19.77
N ASN A 451 -12.05 21.66 -20.30
CA ASN A 451 -12.82 22.09 -21.46
C ASN A 451 -13.98 23.03 -21.08
N ASP A 452 -14.57 22.81 -19.90
CA ASP A 452 -15.76 23.54 -19.46
C ASP A 452 -15.42 24.80 -18.65
N LEU A 453 -14.32 24.79 -17.89
CA LEU A 453 -13.94 25.83 -16.95
C LEU A 453 -12.57 26.44 -17.28
N ASP A 454 -12.28 27.59 -16.65
CA ASP A 454 -10.94 28.17 -16.68
C ASP A 454 -9.92 27.22 -16.04
N PRO A 455 -8.79 26.94 -16.73
CA PRO A 455 -7.78 26.02 -16.23
C PRO A 455 -7.14 26.44 -14.91
N LYS A 456 -6.94 27.76 -14.68
CA LYS A 456 -6.33 28.24 -13.43
C LYS A 456 -7.30 28.06 -12.26
N LEU A 457 -8.59 28.33 -12.47
CA LEU A 457 -9.63 28.07 -11.48
C LEU A 457 -9.75 26.58 -11.21
N THR A 458 -9.71 25.73 -12.24
CA THR A 458 -9.72 24.28 -12.10
C THR A 458 -8.51 23.78 -11.30
N ALA A 459 -7.30 24.31 -11.58
CA ALA A 459 -6.10 23.97 -10.82
C ALA A 459 -6.24 24.35 -9.35
N ALA A 460 -6.68 25.56 -9.07
CA ALA A 460 -6.88 26.07 -7.71
C ALA A 460 -7.91 25.22 -6.96
N ALA A 461 -9.08 24.97 -7.54
CA ALA A 461 -10.17 24.21 -6.93
C ALA A 461 -9.77 22.75 -6.61
N LEU A 462 -8.97 22.12 -7.48
CA LEU A 462 -8.49 20.77 -7.28
C LEU A 462 -7.21 20.67 -6.43
N GLY A 463 -6.61 21.79 -6.01
CA GLY A 463 -5.33 21.84 -5.32
C GLY A 463 -4.18 21.34 -6.20
N MET A 464 -4.25 21.57 -7.50
CA MET A 464 -3.24 21.16 -8.48
C MET A 464 -2.34 22.34 -8.84
N ARG A 465 -1.16 22.05 -9.39
CA ARG A 465 -0.31 23.05 -10.02
C ARG A 465 -0.77 23.29 -11.45
N ASP A 466 -0.64 24.51 -11.92
CA ASP A 466 -0.99 24.90 -13.29
C ASP A 466 -0.30 24.03 -14.34
N SER A 467 1.00 23.75 -14.15
CA SER A 467 1.76 22.85 -15.02
C SER A 467 1.19 21.41 -15.09
N GLY A 468 0.43 21.00 -14.07
CA GLY A 468 -0.24 19.69 -14.07
C GLY A 468 -1.44 19.63 -15.02
N LEU A 469 -2.07 20.77 -15.29
CA LEU A 469 -3.22 20.86 -16.20
C LEU A 469 -2.82 21.11 -17.66
N VAL A 470 -1.65 21.69 -17.91
CA VAL A 470 -1.18 21.97 -19.28
C VAL A 470 -1.17 20.73 -20.16
N ARG A 471 -0.84 19.57 -19.58
CA ARG A 471 -0.87 18.28 -20.31
C ARG A 471 -2.28 17.90 -20.78
N TYR A 472 -3.29 18.19 -19.98
CA TYR A 472 -4.69 17.89 -20.34
C TYR A 472 -5.16 18.83 -21.44
N LEU A 473 -4.73 20.10 -21.39
CA LEU A 473 -5.06 21.08 -22.41
C LEU A 473 -4.43 20.72 -23.77
N ALA A 474 -3.16 20.26 -23.78
CA ALA A 474 -2.45 20.00 -25.03
C ALA A 474 -3.16 18.95 -25.93
N ASP A 475 -3.75 17.90 -25.32
CA ASP A 475 -4.26 16.74 -26.08
C ASP A 475 -5.77 16.51 -25.95
N ASN A 476 -6.48 17.30 -25.16
CA ASN A 476 -7.91 17.10 -24.89
C ASN A 476 -8.77 18.36 -25.07
N ILE A 477 -8.29 19.36 -25.80
CA ILE A 477 -9.10 20.54 -26.14
C ILE A 477 -10.13 20.16 -27.18
N THR A 478 -11.41 20.37 -26.88
CA THR A 478 -12.49 20.17 -27.82
C THR A 478 -12.56 21.32 -28.84
N HIS A 479 -13.03 21.03 -30.04
CA HIS A 479 -13.18 22.02 -31.10
C HIS A 479 -14.05 23.23 -30.68
N ASP A 480 -15.12 22.97 -29.94
CA ASP A 480 -16.02 24.01 -29.41
C ASP A 480 -15.31 25.00 -28.47
N ARG A 481 -14.30 24.54 -27.73
CA ARG A 481 -13.50 25.43 -26.90
C ARG A 481 -12.60 26.32 -27.73
N LEU A 482 -11.98 25.77 -28.78
CA LEU A 482 -11.14 26.58 -29.69
C LEU A 482 -11.95 27.66 -30.33
N GLN A 483 -13.18 27.39 -30.77
CA GLN A 483 -14.06 28.38 -31.34
C GLN A 483 -14.45 29.51 -30.35
N ARG A 484 -14.68 29.17 -29.08
CA ARG A 484 -15.01 30.16 -28.04
C ARG A 484 -13.85 31.06 -27.63
N THR A 485 -12.62 30.70 -27.91
CA THR A 485 -11.42 31.45 -27.57
C THR A 485 -10.86 32.27 -28.72
N THR A 486 -11.41 32.14 -29.93
CA THR A 486 -11.03 32.95 -31.07
C THR A 486 -11.85 34.26 -30.98
N PRO A 487 -11.25 35.44 -30.69
CA PRO A 487 -11.97 36.70 -30.76
C PRO A 487 -12.40 36.92 -32.20
N GLY A 488 -13.70 37.20 -32.42
CA GLY A 488 -14.23 37.66 -33.70
C GLY A 488 -13.69 38.99 -34.15
#